data_0ff93bb6ad765de1946d897ee1162ee4
#
_entry.id   0ff93bb6ad765de1946d897ee1162ee4
#
_cell.length_a   1.000
_cell.length_b   1.000
_cell.length_c   1.000
_cell.angle_alpha   90.00
_cell.angle_beta   90.00
_cell.angle_gamma   90.00
#
_symmetry.space_group_name_H-M   'P 1'
#
loop_
_entity.id
_entity.type
_entity.pdbx_description
1 polymer ?
#
loop_
_entity_poly.entity_id
_entity_poly.type
_entity_poly.pdbx_seq_one_letter_code
_entity_poly.pdbx_strand_id
1 'polypeptide(L)'
;KDMPSLGCEKLQPERLLPPGSIPVVDERSSTQGLDVVCLQDEAHVGFMSMVESILRQAETHLQRLNARRRETVPASELVVGVQCGGSDAFSGVTANPAVGFCTDLLVRAGASVMFSETTEVRDGIAQLTARAATPELAEAMVREMAWYDAYLQRGSVDRSANTTPGNKKGGLSNIVEKAMG
;
A
#
# COMPACT_ATOMS: atom_id res chain seq x y z
N LYS A 1 24.02 14.13 -18.74
CA LYS A 1 23.75 15.06 -17.62
C LYS A 1 23.54 14.20 -16.42
N ASP A 2 24.55 14.18 -15.57
CA ASP A 2 24.64 13.34 -14.40
C ASP A 2 23.50 13.65 -13.44
N MET A 3 22.56 12.73 -13.30
CA MET A 3 21.68 12.76 -12.14
C MET A 3 22.57 12.49 -10.92
N PRO A 4 22.53 13.33 -9.89
CA PRO A 4 23.25 13.03 -8.67
C PRO A 4 22.79 11.67 -8.17
N SER A 5 23.74 10.74 -8.04
CA SER A 5 23.46 9.44 -7.41
C SER A 5 22.88 9.73 -6.04
N LEU A 6 21.62 9.40 -5.82
CA LEU A 6 21.05 9.31 -4.49
C LEU A 6 21.80 8.17 -3.82
N GLY A 7 22.82 8.50 -3.05
CA GLY A 7 23.53 7.49 -2.27
C GLY A 7 22.54 6.70 -1.42
N CYS A 8 22.74 5.42 -1.28
CA CYS A 8 21.93 4.52 -0.45
C CYS A 8 21.68 5.07 0.97
N GLU A 9 22.61 5.86 1.48
CA GLU A 9 22.51 6.54 2.78
C GLU A 9 21.31 7.49 2.90
N LYS A 10 20.80 8.02 1.77
CA LYS A 10 19.63 8.90 1.76
C LYS A 10 18.30 8.16 1.77
N LEU A 11 18.31 6.86 1.51
CA LEU A 11 17.17 5.99 1.44
C LEU A 11 17.08 5.04 2.65
N GLN A 12 17.75 5.38 3.75
CA GLN A 12 17.61 4.60 4.99
C GLN A 12 16.15 4.58 5.42
N PRO A 13 15.57 3.40 5.72
CA PRO A 13 14.18 3.26 6.12
C PRO A 13 13.79 4.18 7.29
N GLU A 14 14.71 4.42 8.21
CA GLU A 14 14.54 5.30 9.36
C GLU A 14 14.31 6.76 8.98
N ARG A 15 14.75 7.16 7.77
CA ARG A 15 14.57 8.53 7.25
C ARG A 15 13.32 8.67 6.37
N LEU A 16 12.79 7.55 5.87
CA LEU A 16 11.63 7.52 5.00
C LEU A 16 10.33 7.34 5.77
N LEU A 17 10.42 6.78 6.96
CA LEU A 17 9.26 6.49 7.80
C LEU A 17 9.14 7.54 8.91
N PRO A 18 7.92 7.97 9.26
CA PRO A 18 7.71 8.84 10.41
C PRO A 18 8.27 8.19 11.69
N PRO A 19 8.79 8.99 12.63
CA PRO A 19 9.24 8.47 13.92
C PRO A 19 8.13 7.64 14.59
N GLY A 20 8.45 6.42 15.03
CA GLY A 20 7.51 5.48 15.63
C GLY A 20 6.74 4.59 14.65
N SER A 21 6.94 4.75 13.33
CA SER A 21 6.32 3.87 12.32
C SER A 21 7.01 2.50 12.22
N ILE A 22 8.25 2.41 12.67
CA ILE A 22 8.95 1.13 12.76
C ILE A 22 8.46 0.46 14.05
N PRO A 23 7.86 -0.73 13.98
CA PRO A 23 7.53 -1.49 15.18
C PRO A 23 8.79 -1.57 16.04
N VAL A 24 8.70 -1.18 17.31
CA VAL A 24 9.75 -1.44 18.27
C VAL A 24 9.87 -2.96 18.34
N VAL A 25 10.80 -3.49 17.59
CA VAL A 25 11.17 -4.90 17.70
C VAL A 25 11.70 -5.04 19.12
N ASP A 26 11.05 -5.89 19.91
CA ASP A 26 11.39 -6.15 21.30
C ASP A 26 12.92 -6.14 21.46
N GLU A 27 13.44 -5.34 22.38
CA GLU A 27 14.89 -5.19 22.63
C GLU A 27 15.61 -6.52 22.92
N ARG A 28 14.84 -7.61 23.08
CA ARG A 28 15.32 -8.97 23.21
C ARG A 28 15.65 -9.67 21.88
N SER A 29 15.21 -9.14 20.74
CA SER A 29 15.68 -9.58 19.44
C SER A 29 16.82 -8.65 19.05
N SER A 30 18.05 -9.17 19.08
CA SER A 30 19.29 -8.48 18.73
C SER A 30 19.07 -7.37 17.71
N THR A 31 19.48 -6.17 18.04
CA THR A 31 19.67 -4.97 17.22
C THR A 31 20.57 -5.22 16.00
N GLN A 32 20.21 -6.14 15.14
CA GLN A 32 20.69 -6.17 13.77
C GLN A 32 19.72 -5.30 12.99
N GLY A 33 20.23 -4.17 12.52
CA GLY A 33 19.49 -3.22 11.71
C GLY A 33 18.71 -3.90 10.59
N LEU A 34 17.74 -3.20 10.04
CA LEU A 34 17.01 -3.66 8.86
C LEU A 34 18.03 -4.11 7.80
N ASP A 35 17.99 -5.39 7.46
CA ASP A 35 18.87 -5.94 6.42
C ASP A 35 18.42 -5.35 5.08
N VAL A 36 19.22 -4.47 4.52
CA VAL A 36 18.95 -3.77 3.27
C VAL A 36 19.91 -4.27 2.19
N VAL A 37 19.37 -4.62 1.04
CA VAL A 37 20.16 -4.87 -0.16
C VAL A 37 20.00 -3.70 -1.11
N CYS A 38 21.09 -3.01 -1.41
CA CYS A 38 21.11 -1.94 -2.39
C CYS A 38 21.25 -2.53 -3.79
N LEU A 39 20.28 -2.31 -4.66
CA LEU A 39 20.24 -2.91 -5.99
C LEU A 39 21.31 -2.36 -6.95
N GLN A 40 21.79 -1.14 -6.71
CA GLN A 40 22.80 -0.47 -7.52
C GLN A 40 24.07 -0.18 -6.70
N ASP A 41 24.46 -1.13 -5.88
CA ASP A 41 25.69 -1.04 -5.08
C ASP A 41 26.90 -1.40 -5.94
N GLU A 42 28.01 -0.69 -5.73
CA GLU A 42 29.30 -0.98 -6.38
C GLU A 42 29.83 -2.40 -6.08
N ALA A 43 29.39 -3.00 -4.96
CA ALA A 43 29.70 -4.38 -4.60
C ALA A 43 29.02 -5.41 -5.52
N HIS A 44 28.01 -5.02 -6.31
CA HIS A 44 27.30 -5.91 -7.22
C HIS A 44 27.86 -5.80 -8.63
N VAL A 45 28.54 -6.84 -9.07
CA VAL A 45 29.02 -6.95 -10.46
C VAL A 45 28.02 -7.76 -11.27
N GLY A 46 27.11 -7.05 -11.94
CA GLY A 46 26.07 -7.64 -12.77
C GLY A 46 24.83 -8.11 -11.99
N PHE A 47 23.79 -8.44 -12.74
CA PHE A 47 22.48 -8.79 -12.21
C PHE A 47 22.50 -10.01 -11.27
N MET A 48 23.27 -11.04 -11.63
CA MET A 48 23.33 -12.28 -10.83
C MET A 48 23.92 -12.05 -9.45
N SER A 49 24.97 -11.22 -9.33
CA SER A 49 25.56 -10.86 -8.03
C SER A 49 24.55 -10.19 -7.10
N MET A 50 23.70 -9.33 -7.64
CA MET A 50 22.61 -8.70 -6.91
C MET A 50 21.56 -9.74 -6.42
N VAL A 51 21.15 -10.64 -7.32
CA VAL A 51 20.21 -11.72 -6.98
C VAL A 51 20.75 -12.61 -5.88
N GLU A 52 22.04 -13.02 -5.98
CA GLU A 52 22.68 -13.84 -4.95
C GLU A 52 22.74 -13.15 -3.59
N SER A 53 22.95 -11.84 -3.56
CA SER A 53 22.93 -11.06 -2.32
C SER A 53 21.54 -11.05 -1.68
N ILE A 54 20.49 -10.85 -2.48
CA ILE A 54 19.09 -10.90 -2.03
C ILE A 54 18.77 -12.29 -1.48
N LEU A 55 19.13 -13.35 -2.21
CA LEU A 55 18.85 -14.73 -1.80
C LEU A 55 19.53 -15.10 -0.48
N ARG A 56 20.78 -14.71 -0.27
CA ARG A 56 21.50 -14.96 1.00
C ARG A 56 20.78 -14.29 2.18
N GLN A 57 20.35 -13.05 2.02
CA GLN A 57 19.60 -12.36 3.07
C GLN A 57 18.23 -13.00 3.29
N ALA A 58 17.52 -13.33 2.23
CA ALA A 58 16.22 -14.00 2.30
C ALA A 58 16.34 -15.35 3.03
N GLU A 59 17.38 -16.13 2.77
CA GLU A 59 17.62 -17.42 3.46
C GLU A 59 17.79 -17.23 4.97
N THR A 60 18.55 -16.23 5.38
CA THR A 60 18.73 -15.91 6.81
C THR A 60 17.40 -15.55 7.48
N HIS A 61 16.59 -14.73 6.81
CA HIS A 61 15.25 -14.39 7.31
C HIS A 61 14.29 -15.58 7.34
N LEU A 62 14.32 -16.43 6.31
CA LEU A 62 13.50 -17.64 6.25
C LEU A 62 13.83 -18.60 7.39
N GLN A 63 15.11 -18.79 7.73
CA GLN A 63 15.51 -19.61 8.87
C GLN A 63 14.92 -19.07 10.19
N ARG A 64 14.98 -17.74 10.41
CA ARG A 64 14.39 -17.09 11.58
C ARG A 64 12.87 -17.24 11.61
N LEU A 65 12.20 -17.05 10.46
CA LEU A 65 10.74 -17.19 10.36
C LEU A 65 10.29 -18.64 10.61
N ASN A 66 11.02 -19.62 10.07
CA ASN A 66 10.70 -21.04 10.23
C ASN A 66 10.90 -21.54 11.66
N ALA A 67 11.71 -20.85 12.45
CA ALA A 67 11.86 -21.15 13.89
C ALA A 67 10.67 -20.64 14.72
N ARG A 68 9.83 -19.75 14.19
CA ARG A 68 8.65 -19.22 14.88
C ARG A 68 7.53 -20.26 14.88
N ARG A 69 6.74 -20.26 15.94
CA ARG A 69 5.52 -21.06 16.03
C ARG A 69 4.31 -20.16 15.80
N ARG A 70 3.28 -20.73 15.16
CA ARG A 70 2.00 -20.05 15.02
C ARG A 70 1.25 -20.11 16.33
N GLU A 71 0.59 -19.01 16.66
CA GLU A 71 -0.29 -18.87 17.81
C GLU A 71 -1.69 -18.49 17.34
N THR A 72 -2.69 -18.87 18.14
CA THR A 72 -4.06 -18.42 17.88
C THR A 72 -4.23 -17.04 18.51
N VAL A 73 -4.58 -16.08 17.66
CA VAL A 73 -4.84 -14.70 18.08
C VAL A 73 -6.23 -14.28 17.63
N PRO A 74 -6.89 -13.33 18.32
CA PRO A 74 -8.18 -12.80 17.87
C PRO A 74 -8.00 -12.04 16.54
N ALA A 75 -9.05 -12.04 15.70
CA ALA A 75 -9.02 -11.34 14.43
C ALA A 75 -8.80 -9.82 14.57
N SER A 76 -9.09 -9.25 15.74
CA SER A 76 -8.84 -7.84 16.06
C SER A 76 -7.37 -7.42 16.03
N GLU A 77 -6.45 -8.37 16.12
CA GLU A 77 -5.01 -8.12 15.96
C GLU A 77 -4.61 -7.98 14.48
N LEU A 78 -5.49 -8.37 13.56
CA LEU A 78 -5.19 -8.33 12.13
C LEU A 78 -5.45 -6.93 11.57
N VAL A 79 -4.44 -6.38 10.91
CA VAL A 79 -4.53 -5.15 10.13
C VAL A 79 -4.21 -5.47 8.67
N VAL A 80 -5.14 -5.21 7.79
CA VAL A 80 -5.01 -5.49 6.34
C VAL A 80 -5.04 -4.19 5.57
N GLY A 81 -4.00 -3.93 4.79
CA GLY A 81 -3.97 -2.85 3.81
C GLY A 81 -4.34 -3.40 2.43
N VAL A 82 -5.24 -2.72 1.73
CA VAL A 82 -5.57 -3.04 0.34
C VAL A 82 -5.13 -1.90 -0.57
N GLN A 83 -4.61 -2.26 -1.73
CA GLN A 83 -4.14 -1.33 -2.73
C GLN A 83 -4.40 -1.88 -4.13
N CYS A 84 -4.62 -0.99 -5.08
CA CYS A 84 -4.74 -1.36 -6.48
C CYS A 84 -3.45 -1.97 -7.03
N GLY A 85 -3.60 -3.07 -7.80
CA GLY A 85 -2.55 -3.62 -8.63
C GLY A 85 -2.68 -3.17 -10.08
N GLY A 86 -2.97 -4.10 -10.99
CA GLY A 86 -3.33 -3.78 -12.39
C GLY A 86 -4.85 -3.68 -12.53
N SER A 87 -5.34 -2.60 -13.11
CA SER A 87 -6.77 -2.39 -13.32
C SER A 87 -7.16 -2.64 -14.77
N ASP A 88 -8.23 -3.40 -14.97
CA ASP A 88 -8.81 -3.70 -16.28
C ASP A 88 -10.35 -3.63 -16.21
N ALA A 89 -11.02 -3.94 -17.32
CA ALA A 89 -12.49 -3.90 -17.40
C ALA A 89 -13.19 -4.82 -16.40
N PHE A 90 -12.55 -5.90 -15.98
CA PHE A 90 -13.17 -6.90 -15.09
C PHE A 90 -12.85 -6.65 -13.61
N SER A 91 -11.90 -5.79 -13.28
CA SER A 91 -11.53 -5.53 -11.89
C SER A 91 -12.70 -5.08 -11.04
N GLY A 92 -13.56 -4.19 -11.57
CA GLY A 92 -14.73 -3.68 -10.86
C GLY A 92 -15.87 -4.69 -10.71
N VAL A 93 -15.92 -5.74 -11.52
CA VAL A 93 -17.00 -6.76 -11.48
C VAL A 93 -16.56 -8.11 -10.92
N THR A 94 -15.26 -8.30 -10.70
CA THR A 94 -14.70 -9.56 -10.17
C THR A 94 -13.82 -9.33 -8.94
N ALA A 95 -12.63 -8.78 -9.13
CA ALA A 95 -11.64 -8.66 -8.06
C ALA A 95 -12.08 -7.71 -6.94
N ASN A 96 -12.58 -6.52 -7.29
CA ASN A 96 -12.99 -5.53 -6.30
C ASN A 96 -14.17 -6.02 -5.44
N PRO A 97 -15.27 -6.55 -5.99
CA PRO A 97 -16.35 -7.11 -5.18
C PRO A 97 -15.88 -8.27 -4.29
N ALA A 98 -15.00 -9.15 -4.79
CA ALA A 98 -14.46 -10.25 -4.00
C ALA A 98 -13.60 -9.75 -2.82
N VAL A 99 -12.74 -8.76 -3.06
CA VAL A 99 -11.94 -8.10 -2.02
C VAL A 99 -12.86 -7.37 -1.04
N GLY A 100 -13.85 -6.62 -1.53
CA GLY A 100 -14.83 -5.93 -0.70
C GLY A 100 -15.58 -6.88 0.23
N PHE A 101 -16.07 -8.00 -0.29
CA PHE A 101 -16.72 -9.03 0.53
C PHE A 101 -15.77 -9.63 1.58
N CYS A 102 -14.53 -9.92 1.19
CA CYS A 102 -13.51 -10.42 2.11
C CYS A 102 -13.24 -9.41 3.25
N THR A 103 -13.10 -8.14 2.92
CA THR A 103 -12.85 -7.07 3.90
C THR A 103 -14.05 -6.88 4.83
N ASP A 104 -15.28 -6.99 4.34
CA ASP A 104 -16.48 -6.96 5.18
C ASP A 104 -16.49 -8.10 6.20
N LEU A 105 -16.09 -9.31 5.81
CA LEU A 105 -15.97 -10.44 6.74
C LEU A 105 -14.89 -10.19 7.81
N LEU A 106 -13.74 -9.65 7.40
CA LEU A 106 -12.65 -9.32 8.31
C LEU A 106 -13.07 -8.27 9.35
N VAL A 107 -13.71 -7.19 8.90
CA VAL A 107 -14.21 -6.13 9.79
C VAL A 107 -15.26 -6.66 10.75
N ARG A 108 -16.19 -7.50 10.30
CA ARG A 108 -17.18 -8.17 11.17
C ARG A 108 -16.53 -9.07 12.21
N ALA A 109 -15.37 -9.66 11.89
CA ALA A 109 -14.57 -10.44 12.84
C ALA A 109 -13.74 -9.57 13.80
N GLY A 110 -13.77 -8.24 13.65
CA GLY A 110 -13.05 -7.28 14.49
C GLY A 110 -11.72 -6.79 13.92
N ALA A 111 -11.29 -7.26 12.75
CA ALA A 111 -10.06 -6.81 12.11
C ALA A 111 -10.16 -5.36 11.63
N SER A 112 -9.01 -4.72 11.46
CA SER A 112 -8.90 -3.41 10.83
C SER A 112 -8.53 -3.55 9.35
N VAL A 113 -9.29 -2.89 8.48
CA VAL A 113 -8.98 -2.85 7.05
C VAL A 113 -8.78 -1.41 6.61
N MET A 114 -7.71 -1.16 5.87
CA MET A 114 -7.36 0.14 5.34
C MET A 114 -7.18 0.04 3.83
N PHE A 115 -7.52 1.10 3.12
CA PHE A 115 -7.19 1.26 1.72
C PHE A 115 -6.52 2.63 1.50
N SER A 116 -5.71 2.72 0.46
CA SER A 116 -5.05 3.94 0.02
C SER A 116 -5.67 4.45 -1.30
N GLU A 117 -5.03 5.43 -1.93
CA GLU A 117 -5.42 5.92 -3.25
C GLU A 117 -6.76 6.65 -3.25
N THR A 118 -6.80 7.75 -2.51
CA THR A 118 -7.96 8.65 -2.38
C THR A 118 -8.64 8.99 -3.70
N THR A 119 -7.88 9.14 -4.79
CA THR A 119 -8.40 9.43 -6.13
C THR A 119 -9.30 8.32 -6.68
N GLU A 120 -9.09 7.09 -6.27
CA GLU A 120 -9.87 5.94 -6.77
C GLU A 120 -11.24 5.82 -6.12
N VAL A 121 -11.41 6.34 -4.91
CA VAL A 121 -12.69 6.28 -4.19
C VAL A 121 -13.48 7.58 -4.20
N ARG A 122 -12.88 8.66 -4.70
CA ARG A 122 -13.47 9.99 -4.70
C ARG A 122 -14.85 10.06 -5.37
N ASP A 123 -15.00 9.45 -6.52
CA ASP A 123 -16.26 9.48 -7.26
C ASP A 123 -17.31 8.48 -6.71
N GLY A 124 -16.87 7.58 -5.82
CA GLY A 124 -17.70 6.66 -5.05
C GLY A 124 -17.93 7.10 -3.60
N ILE A 125 -17.62 8.34 -3.24
CA ILE A 125 -17.65 8.83 -1.85
C ILE A 125 -19.02 8.65 -1.18
N ALA A 126 -20.12 8.71 -1.94
CA ALA A 126 -21.46 8.53 -1.41
C ALA A 126 -21.67 7.13 -0.79
N GLN A 127 -21.04 6.09 -1.34
CA GLN A 127 -21.08 4.74 -0.76
C GLN A 127 -20.33 4.65 0.56
N LEU A 128 -19.19 5.32 0.66
CA LEU A 128 -18.39 5.34 1.89
C LEU A 128 -19.07 6.13 2.98
N THR A 129 -19.60 7.31 2.67
CA THR A 129 -20.30 8.16 3.64
C THR A 129 -21.58 7.53 4.15
N ALA A 130 -22.31 6.78 3.31
CA ALA A 130 -23.49 6.03 3.73
C ALA A 130 -23.18 4.91 4.75
N ARG A 131 -21.93 4.46 4.80
CA ARG A 131 -21.43 3.41 5.72
C ARG A 131 -20.62 3.99 6.88
N ALA A 132 -20.46 5.29 6.96
CA ALA A 132 -19.70 5.93 8.04
C ALA A 132 -20.33 5.65 9.40
N ALA A 133 -19.50 5.42 10.41
CA ALA A 133 -19.96 5.11 11.76
C ALA A 133 -20.70 6.30 12.43
N THR A 134 -20.35 7.52 12.05
CA THR A 134 -21.02 8.74 12.53
C THR A 134 -21.17 9.77 11.40
N PRO A 135 -22.15 10.70 11.50
CA PRO A 135 -22.30 11.80 10.55
C PRO A 135 -21.05 12.67 10.44
N GLU A 136 -20.37 12.95 11.55
CA GLU A 136 -19.18 13.79 11.61
C GLU A 136 -18.02 13.13 10.82
N LEU A 137 -17.93 11.80 10.86
CA LEU A 137 -16.94 11.07 10.07
C LEU A 137 -17.28 11.16 8.58
N ALA A 138 -18.54 11.03 8.20
CA ALA A 138 -18.98 11.22 6.81
C ALA A 138 -18.61 12.61 6.29
N GLU A 139 -18.88 13.66 7.07
CA GLU A 139 -18.49 15.03 6.73
C GLU A 139 -16.98 15.20 6.63
N ALA A 140 -16.21 14.57 7.52
CA ALA A 140 -14.76 14.60 7.46
C ALA A 140 -14.25 13.98 6.15
N MET A 141 -14.79 12.84 5.73
CA MET A 141 -14.43 12.20 4.46
C MET A 141 -14.71 13.12 3.27
N VAL A 142 -15.85 13.79 3.23
CA VAL A 142 -16.19 14.76 2.17
C VAL A 142 -15.21 15.93 2.16
N ARG A 143 -14.83 16.47 3.34
CA ARG A 143 -13.83 17.56 3.42
C ARG A 143 -12.47 17.13 2.90
N GLU A 144 -12.02 15.92 3.23
CA GLU A 144 -10.74 15.39 2.73
C GLU A 144 -10.73 15.24 1.20
N MET A 145 -11.84 14.76 0.61
CA MET A 145 -11.97 14.68 -0.84
C MET A 145 -11.93 16.06 -1.51
N ALA A 146 -12.61 17.04 -0.93
CA ALA A 146 -12.60 18.43 -1.41
C ALA A 146 -11.19 19.05 -1.29
N TRP A 147 -10.49 18.79 -0.19
CA TRP A 147 -9.11 19.21 -0.01
C TRP A 147 -8.20 18.62 -1.09
N TYR A 148 -8.36 17.33 -1.37
CA TYR A 148 -7.54 16.64 -2.37
C TYR A 148 -7.81 17.15 -3.79
N ASP A 149 -9.06 17.44 -4.14
CA ASP A 149 -9.39 18.08 -5.42
C ASP A 149 -8.73 19.46 -5.54
N ALA A 150 -8.76 20.26 -4.49
CA ALA A 150 -8.08 21.56 -4.47
C ALA A 150 -6.55 21.41 -4.57
N TYR A 151 -5.99 20.37 -3.96
CA TYR A 151 -4.57 20.04 -4.08
C TYR A 151 -4.17 19.71 -5.53
N LEU A 152 -4.94 18.86 -6.22
CA LEU A 152 -4.72 18.53 -7.62
C LEU A 152 -4.82 19.76 -8.54
N GLN A 153 -5.82 20.62 -8.30
CA GLN A 153 -6.00 21.87 -9.06
C GLN A 153 -4.79 22.81 -8.94
N ARG A 154 -4.20 22.93 -7.75
CA ARG A 154 -2.98 23.73 -7.53
C ARG A 154 -1.80 23.22 -8.36
N GLY A 155 -1.72 21.90 -8.56
CA GLY A 155 -0.70 21.26 -9.40
C GLY A 155 -1.05 21.22 -10.90
N SER A 156 -2.20 21.80 -11.30
CA SER A 156 -2.72 21.68 -12.67
C SER A 156 -2.85 20.22 -13.15
N VAL A 157 -3.16 19.32 -12.24
CA VAL A 157 -3.32 17.89 -12.53
C VAL A 157 -4.77 17.60 -12.87
N ASP A 158 -4.96 16.95 -14.01
CA ASP A 158 -6.29 16.46 -14.42
C ASP A 158 -6.70 15.29 -13.52
N ARG A 159 -7.84 15.43 -12.84
CA ARG A 159 -8.40 14.38 -11.99
C ARG A 159 -8.76 13.09 -12.75
N SER A 160 -9.04 13.19 -14.06
CA SER A 160 -9.35 12.03 -14.91
C SER A 160 -8.09 11.23 -15.31
N ALA A 161 -6.90 11.79 -15.08
CA ALA A 161 -5.62 11.16 -15.44
C ALA A 161 -5.32 9.89 -14.62
N ASN A 162 -6.09 9.60 -13.59
CA ASN A 162 -5.93 8.40 -12.77
C ASN A 162 -6.14 7.09 -13.56
N THR A 163 -6.83 7.15 -14.70
CA THR A 163 -6.94 6.02 -15.61
C THR A 163 -5.78 6.04 -16.61
N THR A 164 -4.75 5.26 -16.33
CA THR A 164 -3.54 5.22 -17.18
C THR A 164 -3.81 4.62 -18.57
N PRO A 165 -2.94 4.89 -19.56
CA PRO A 165 -3.06 4.27 -20.88
C PRO A 165 -3.10 2.73 -20.83
N GLY A 166 -2.35 2.11 -19.89
CA GLY A 166 -2.36 0.67 -19.68
C GLY A 166 -3.71 0.15 -19.19
N ASN A 167 -4.32 0.84 -18.22
CA ASN A 167 -5.64 0.51 -17.73
C ASN A 167 -6.72 0.62 -18.81
N LYS A 168 -6.66 1.70 -19.62
CA LYS A 168 -7.57 1.90 -20.77
C LYS A 168 -7.42 0.80 -21.81
N LYS A 169 -6.18 0.38 -22.11
CA LYS A 169 -5.91 -0.73 -23.01
C LYS A 169 -6.46 -2.05 -22.46
N GLY A 170 -6.47 -2.22 -21.14
CA GLY A 170 -7.11 -3.35 -20.45
C GLY A 170 -8.64 -3.26 -20.39
N GLY A 171 -9.24 -2.21 -20.96
CA GLY A 171 -10.69 -2.02 -21.09
C GLY A 171 -11.35 -1.21 -19.97
N LEU A 172 -10.59 -0.67 -19.00
CA LEU A 172 -11.13 0.21 -17.97
C LEU A 172 -11.48 1.55 -18.58
N SER A 173 -12.75 1.93 -18.61
CA SER A 173 -13.19 3.19 -19.25
C SER A 173 -13.04 4.39 -18.33
N ASN A 174 -13.29 4.23 -17.03
CA ASN A 174 -13.14 5.28 -16.03
C ASN A 174 -12.92 4.70 -14.63
N ILE A 175 -12.57 5.56 -13.69
CA ILE A 175 -12.25 5.15 -12.31
C ILE A 175 -13.49 4.75 -11.49
N VAL A 176 -14.67 5.22 -11.89
CA VAL A 176 -15.92 4.91 -11.18
C VAL A 176 -16.23 3.41 -11.21
N GLU A 177 -15.85 2.73 -12.29
CA GLU A 177 -15.99 1.27 -12.40
C GLU A 177 -15.28 0.52 -11.26
N LYS A 178 -14.13 1.04 -10.82
CA LYS A 178 -13.40 0.52 -9.66
C LYS A 178 -14.00 0.95 -8.33
N ALA A 179 -14.33 2.23 -8.23
CA ALA A 179 -14.82 2.83 -7.00
C ALA A 179 -16.17 2.25 -6.55
N MET A 180 -16.95 1.74 -7.50
CA MET A 180 -18.28 1.17 -7.27
C MET A 180 -18.27 -0.36 -7.12
N GLY A 181 -17.20 -1.04 -7.51
CA GLY A 181 -17.00 -2.49 -7.39
C GLY A 181 -16.47 -2.92 -6.02
#